data_ac8490df4a31b87729617f6ca6b208b6
#
_entry.id   ac8490df4a31b87729617f6ca6b208b6
#
_cell.length_a   1.000
_cell.length_b   1.000
_cell.length_c   1.000
_cell.angle_alpha   90.00
_cell.angle_beta   90.00
_cell.angle_gamma   90.00
#
_symmetry.space_group_name_H-M   'P 1'
#
loop_
_entity.id
_entity.type
_entity.pdbx_description
1 polymer ?
#
loop_
_entity_poly.entity_id
_entity_poly.type
_entity_poly.pdbx_seq_one_letter_code
_entity_poly.pdbx_strand_id
1 'polypeptide(L)'
;EQAEQAGAQFIPGVRVDALVREGNKVTGVQAGDDILEANVVILADGVNSMLGRSLGMVPASDPHHYAVGVKEVIGLTPEQINDRFNITGEEGAAWLFAGSPSDGLMGGGFLYTNKDSISLGLVCGLGDIAHAQKSVPQMLEDFKQHPAIRPLISGGKLLEYSAHMVPEGGLAMVPQLVNEGVMIVGDAAGFCLNLGFTVRGMI
;
A
#
# COMPACT_ATOMS: atom_id res chain seq x y z
N GLU A 1 8.44 -13.84 11.74
CA GLU A 1 8.81 -14.51 13.04
C GLU A 1 7.63 -15.24 13.67
N GLN A 2 6.51 -14.60 14.08
CA GLN A 2 5.39 -15.29 14.74
C GLN A 2 4.78 -16.40 13.86
N ALA A 3 4.58 -16.15 12.58
CA ALA A 3 4.06 -17.14 11.65
C ALA A 3 5.02 -18.33 11.48
N GLU A 4 6.32 -18.07 11.38
CA GLU A 4 7.35 -19.10 11.28
C GLU A 4 7.44 -19.93 12.57
N GLN A 5 7.33 -19.29 13.74
CA GLN A 5 7.26 -19.99 15.04
C GLN A 5 6.02 -20.88 15.14
N ALA A 6 4.93 -20.52 14.46
CA ALA A 6 3.73 -21.34 14.33
C ALA A 6 3.82 -22.42 13.23
N GLY A 7 4.97 -22.56 12.57
CA GLY A 7 5.22 -23.59 11.56
C GLY A 7 4.96 -23.17 10.13
N ALA A 8 4.70 -21.90 9.85
CA ALA A 8 4.59 -21.40 8.48
C ALA A 8 5.97 -21.37 7.80
N GLN A 9 6.00 -21.72 6.52
CA GLN A 9 7.20 -21.61 5.70
C GLN A 9 7.15 -20.29 4.93
N PHE A 10 8.20 -19.49 5.06
CA PHE A 10 8.39 -18.27 4.29
C PHE A 10 9.36 -18.53 3.15
N ILE A 11 8.89 -18.44 1.90
CA ILE A 11 9.66 -18.75 0.69
C ILE A 11 9.78 -17.46 -0.16
N PRO A 12 10.76 -16.60 0.13
CA PRO A 12 10.95 -15.35 -0.62
C PRO A 12 11.57 -15.61 -1.99
N GLY A 13 11.33 -14.68 -2.94
CA GLY A 13 11.91 -14.72 -4.26
C GLY A 13 11.27 -15.72 -5.24
N VAL A 14 10.20 -16.41 -4.82
CA VAL A 14 9.42 -17.29 -5.68
C VAL A 14 8.16 -16.56 -6.14
N ARG A 15 8.02 -16.42 -7.47
CA ARG A 15 6.82 -15.84 -8.08
C ARG A 15 5.80 -16.95 -8.34
N VAL A 16 4.57 -16.76 -7.90
CA VAL A 16 3.43 -17.57 -8.31
C VAL A 16 2.92 -17.06 -9.65
N ASP A 17 2.91 -17.93 -10.66
CA ASP A 17 2.54 -17.58 -12.03
C ASP A 17 1.07 -17.87 -12.34
N ALA A 18 0.49 -18.91 -11.74
CA ALA A 18 -0.88 -19.32 -12.00
C ALA A 18 -1.48 -20.10 -10.81
N LEU A 19 -2.79 -20.27 -10.87
CA LEU A 19 -3.54 -21.15 -9.97
C LEU A 19 -3.77 -22.50 -10.66
N VAL A 20 -3.55 -23.59 -9.92
CA VAL A 20 -3.87 -24.94 -10.36
C VAL A 20 -5.33 -25.24 -10.04
N ARG A 21 -6.07 -25.83 -10.97
CA ARG A 21 -7.51 -26.05 -10.86
C ARG A 21 -7.92 -27.45 -11.28
N GLU A 22 -8.88 -28.00 -10.57
CA GLU A 22 -9.66 -29.18 -10.97
C GLU A 22 -11.12 -28.76 -11.14
N GLY A 23 -11.56 -28.62 -12.38
CA GLY A 23 -12.88 -28.02 -12.67
C GLY A 23 -12.94 -26.57 -12.17
N ASN A 24 -13.86 -26.28 -11.26
CA ASN A 24 -14.02 -24.97 -10.62
C ASN A 24 -13.20 -24.78 -9.34
N LYS A 25 -12.70 -25.86 -8.77
CA LYS A 25 -11.95 -25.84 -7.51
C LYS A 25 -10.49 -25.45 -7.75
N VAL A 26 -9.95 -24.52 -6.97
CA VAL A 26 -8.52 -24.25 -6.87
C VAL A 26 -7.89 -25.30 -5.95
N THR A 27 -6.85 -25.97 -6.43
CA THR A 27 -6.17 -27.08 -5.71
C THR A 27 -4.72 -26.78 -5.42
N GLY A 28 -4.19 -25.62 -5.86
CA GLY A 28 -2.80 -25.24 -5.63
C GLY A 28 -2.37 -24.04 -6.43
N VAL A 29 -1.06 -23.83 -6.47
CA VAL A 29 -0.39 -22.77 -7.22
C VAL A 29 0.75 -23.34 -8.06
N GLN A 30 1.03 -22.67 -9.18
CA GLN A 30 2.17 -22.95 -10.02
C GLN A 30 3.20 -21.83 -9.90
N ALA A 31 4.47 -22.21 -9.71
CA ALA A 31 5.62 -21.32 -9.64
C ALA A 31 6.73 -21.86 -10.57
N GLY A 32 6.84 -21.28 -11.78
CA GLY A 32 7.68 -21.84 -12.83
C GLY A 32 7.21 -23.25 -13.22
N ASP A 33 8.12 -24.25 -13.10
CA ASP A 33 7.82 -25.65 -13.38
C ASP A 33 7.26 -26.42 -12.17
N ASP A 34 7.26 -25.79 -10.98
CA ASP A 34 6.81 -26.43 -9.74
C ASP A 34 5.32 -26.21 -9.48
N ILE A 35 4.66 -27.24 -8.96
CA ILE A 35 3.28 -27.20 -8.50
C ILE A 35 3.26 -27.46 -7.00
N LEU A 36 2.60 -26.55 -6.27
CA LEU A 36 2.37 -26.66 -4.84
C LEU A 36 0.88 -26.88 -4.61
N GLU A 37 0.52 -28.07 -4.16
CA GLU A 37 -0.89 -28.43 -3.85
C GLU A 37 -1.29 -27.91 -2.47
N ALA A 38 -2.55 -27.48 -2.35
CA ALA A 38 -3.13 -26.99 -1.11
C ALA A 38 -4.64 -27.24 -1.05
N ASN A 39 -5.15 -27.44 0.16
CA ASN A 39 -6.60 -27.51 0.40
C ASN A 39 -7.29 -26.17 0.18
N VAL A 40 -6.60 -25.06 0.50
CA VAL A 40 -7.06 -23.68 0.32
C VAL A 40 -5.88 -22.82 -0.08
N VAL A 41 -6.08 -21.97 -1.07
CA VAL A 41 -5.14 -20.91 -1.48
C VAL A 41 -5.68 -19.58 -1.01
N ILE A 42 -4.86 -18.78 -0.32
CA ILE A 42 -5.20 -17.42 0.10
C ILE A 42 -4.48 -16.44 -0.83
N LEU A 43 -5.24 -15.65 -1.58
CA LEU A 43 -4.71 -14.63 -2.48
C LEU A 43 -4.52 -13.32 -1.69
N ALA A 44 -3.26 -12.94 -1.50
CA ALA A 44 -2.84 -11.70 -0.86
C ALA A 44 -1.84 -10.96 -1.76
N ASP A 45 -2.08 -11.01 -3.08
CA ASP A 45 -1.20 -10.53 -4.15
C ASP A 45 -1.33 -9.01 -4.40
N GLY A 46 -1.89 -8.30 -3.44
CA GLY A 46 -1.99 -6.85 -3.41
C GLY A 46 -3.05 -6.28 -4.35
N VAL A 47 -3.07 -4.97 -4.46
CA VAL A 47 -4.14 -4.20 -5.14
C VAL A 47 -4.37 -4.59 -6.60
N ASN A 48 -3.37 -5.11 -7.29
CA ASN A 48 -3.52 -5.59 -8.67
C ASN A 48 -4.35 -6.86 -8.77
N SER A 49 -4.39 -7.69 -7.72
CA SER A 49 -5.19 -8.92 -7.61
C SER A 49 -5.16 -9.75 -8.90
N MET A 50 -3.95 -9.98 -9.43
CA MET A 50 -3.78 -10.62 -10.75
C MET A 50 -4.37 -12.03 -10.78
N LEU A 51 -4.15 -12.79 -9.72
CA LEU A 51 -4.69 -14.15 -9.60
C LEU A 51 -6.20 -14.14 -9.38
N GLY A 52 -6.72 -13.23 -8.56
CA GLY A 52 -8.15 -13.05 -8.36
C GLY A 52 -8.89 -12.65 -9.65
N ARG A 53 -8.27 -11.80 -10.47
CA ARG A 53 -8.78 -11.42 -11.80
C ARG A 53 -8.77 -12.60 -12.77
N SER A 54 -7.73 -13.41 -12.76
CA SER A 54 -7.63 -14.59 -13.64
C SER A 54 -8.73 -15.62 -13.37
N LEU A 55 -9.28 -15.62 -12.13
CA LEU A 55 -10.44 -16.43 -11.74
C LEU A 55 -11.79 -15.78 -12.09
N GLY A 56 -11.79 -14.52 -12.50
CA GLY A 56 -13.03 -13.75 -12.69
C GLY A 56 -13.71 -13.34 -11.37
N MET A 57 -13.03 -13.49 -10.22
CA MET A 57 -13.56 -13.09 -8.91
C MET A 57 -13.47 -11.58 -8.70
N VAL A 58 -12.45 -10.94 -9.24
CA VAL A 58 -12.23 -9.49 -9.15
C VAL A 58 -12.59 -8.84 -10.49
N PRO A 59 -13.55 -7.91 -10.53
CA PRO A 59 -13.96 -7.23 -11.75
C PRO A 59 -12.89 -6.30 -12.31
N ALA A 60 -13.14 -5.76 -13.50
CA ALA A 60 -12.30 -4.71 -14.07
C ALA A 60 -12.24 -3.50 -13.13
N SER A 61 -11.08 -2.87 -13.04
CA SER A 61 -10.86 -1.72 -12.15
C SER A 61 -11.46 -0.45 -12.72
N ASP A 62 -12.21 0.28 -11.88
CA ASP A 62 -12.51 1.69 -12.12
C ASP A 62 -11.39 2.53 -11.51
N PRO A 63 -10.68 3.38 -12.29
CA PRO A 63 -9.62 4.22 -11.74
C PRO A 63 -10.03 5.11 -10.56
N HIS A 64 -11.32 5.46 -10.46
CA HIS A 64 -11.85 6.25 -9.35
C HIS A 64 -11.93 5.50 -8.00
N HIS A 65 -11.72 4.18 -8.03
CA HIS A 65 -11.67 3.35 -6.83
C HIS A 65 -10.24 3.11 -6.33
N TYR A 66 -9.25 3.74 -6.96
CA TYR A 66 -7.84 3.56 -6.64
C TYR A 66 -7.12 4.89 -6.50
N ALA A 67 -6.09 4.89 -5.68
CA ALA A 67 -5.11 5.96 -5.63
C ALA A 67 -3.70 5.43 -5.87
N VAL A 68 -2.80 6.32 -6.23
CA VAL A 68 -1.37 6.06 -6.21
C VAL A 68 -0.75 6.78 -5.02
N GLY A 69 -0.02 6.03 -4.20
CA GLY A 69 0.80 6.55 -3.13
C GLY A 69 2.27 6.51 -3.50
N VAL A 70 2.99 7.60 -3.21
CA VAL A 70 4.44 7.66 -3.27
C VAL A 70 4.98 7.98 -1.89
N LYS A 71 6.07 7.33 -1.50
CA LYS A 71 6.67 7.45 -0.18
C LYS A 71 8.19 7.48 -0.27
N GLU A 72 8.80 8.34 0.51
CA GLU A 72 10.22 8.31 0.83
C GLU A 72 10.42 7.94 2.30
N VAL A 73 11.42 7.13 2.58
CA VAL A 73 11.95 6.89 3.92
C VAL A 73 13.25 7.68 4.04
N ILE A 74 13.27 8.63 4.95
CA ILE A 74 14.37 9.58 5.15
C ILE A 74 15.02 9.28 6.49
N GLY A 75 16.27 8.78 6.48
CA GLY A 75 17.05 8.45 7.66
C GLY A 75 17.48 9.70 8.42
N LEU A 76 17.25 9.69 9.73
CA LEU A 76 17.66 10.69 10.70
C LEU A 76 18.02 10.00 12.00
N THR A 77 18.80 10.65 12.87
CA THR A 77 19.08 10.07 14.18
C THR A 77 17.85 10.14 15.10
N PRO A 78 17.71 9.22 16.06
CA PRO A 78 16.61 9.27 17.05
C PRO A 78 16.52 10.61 17.77
N GLU A 79 17.68 11.21 18.10
CA GLU A 79 17.75 12.51 18.77
C GLU A 79 17.19 13.64 17.89
N GLN A 80 17.50 13.62 16.58
CA GLN A 80 16.96 14.60 15.62
C GLN A 80 15.46 14.46 15.48
N ILE A 81 14.93 13.23 15.46
CA ILE A 81 13.51 12.95 15.38
C ILE A 81 12.81 13.44 16.64
N ASN A 82 13.32 13.07 17.82
CA ASN A 82 12.76 13.47 19.11
C ASN A 82 12.71 15.00 19.24
N ASP A 83 13.79 15.68 18.88
CA ASP A 83 13.88 17.16 18.96
C ASP A 83 12.90 17.84 17.99
N ARG A 84 12.85 17.40 16.72
CA ARG A 84 12.02 18.02 15.68
C ARG A 84 10.52 17.80 15.88
N PHE A 85 10.14 16.67 16.46
CA PHE A 85 8.74 16.31 16.68
C PHE A 85 8.27 16.51 18.12
N ASN A 86 9.20 16.93 19.01
CA ASN A 86 8.94 17.10 20.43
C ASN A 86 8.32 15.84 21.06
N ILE A 87 8.93 14.69 20.79
CA ILE A 87 8.54 13.37 21.30
C ILE A 87 9.66 12.78 22.14
N THR A 88 9.31 11.84 23.02
CA THR A 88 10.26 11.19 23.93
C THR A 88 10.00 9.68 24.03
N GLY A 89 11.06 8.92 24.26
CA GLY A 89 10.98 7.49 24.53
C GLY A 89 10.41 6.70 23.34
N GLU A 90 9.29 6.02 23.56
CA GLU A 90 8.61 5.19 22.56
C GLU A 90 7.46 5.94 21.85
N GLU A 91 7.35 7.24 22.06
CA GLU A 91 6.33 8.07 21.38
C GLU A 91 6.64 8.19 19.88
N GLY A 92 5.58 8.40 19.10
CA GLY A 92 5.64 8.66 17.67
C GLY A 92 4.69 9.77 17.26
N ALA A 93 4.98 10.38 16.12
CA ALA A 93 4.12 11.38 15.49
C ALA A 93 3.64 10.89 14.13
N ALA A 94 2.36 11.09 13.84
CA ALA A 94 1.77 10.84 12.53
C ALA A 94 0.89 12.02 12.14
N TRP A 95 1.21 12.64 11.01
CA TRP A 95 0.50 13.82 10.50
C TRP A 95 -0.07 13.53 9.12
N LEU A 96 -1.27 14.03 8.89
CA LEU A 96 -1.94 14.01 7.59
C LEU A 96 -2.12 15.44 7.10
N PHE A 97 -1.95 15.64 5.81
CA PHE A 97 -2.02 16.95 5.16
C PHE A 97 -3.00 16.88 4.00
N ALA A 98 -3.93 17.82 3.93
CA ALA A 98 -4.89 17.94 2.84
C ALA A 98 -4.58 19.14 1.95
N GLY A 99 -4.95 19.07 0.68
CA GLY A 99 -4.87 20.15 -0.29
C GLY A 99 -3.54 20.26 -1.01
N SER A 100 -2.66 21.15 -0.56
CA SER A 100 -1.41 21.47 -1.26
C SER A 100 -0.51 20.28 -1.63
N PRO A 101 -0.32 19.22 -0.81
CA PRO A 101 0.54 18.10 -1.19
C PRO A 101 0.10 17.36 -2.45
N SER A 102 -1.21 17.25 -2.67
CA SER A 102 -1.79 16.60 -3.85
C SER A 102 -2.22 17.59 -4.94
N ASP A 103 -1.73 18.82 -4.90
CA ASP A 103 -2.06 19.92 -5.85
C ASP A 103 -3.58 20.18 -5.94
N GLY A 104 -4.29 19.96 -4.83
CA GLY A 104 -5.74 20.12 -4.73
C GLY A 104 -6.58 18.93 -5.24
N LEU A 105 -5.94 17.89 -5.76
CA LEU A 105 -6.63 16.66 -6.15
C LEU A 105 -7.10 15.87 -4.93
N MET A 106 -8.01 14.93 -5.14
CA MET A 106 -8.38 13.96 -4.11
C MET A 106 -7.13 13.24 -3.59
N GLY A 107 -6.91 13.27 -2.27
CA GLY A 107 -5.74 12.70 -1.63
C GLY A 107 -5.12 13.66 -0.62
N GLY A 108 -3.81 13.61 -0.46
CA GLY A 108 -3.08 14.45 0.47
C GLY A 108 -1.71 13.88 0.83
N GLY A 109 -1.01 14.60 1.72
CA GLY A 109 0.29 14.18 2.23
C GLY A 109 0.18 13.42 3.55
N PHE A 110 1.18 12.64 3.84
CA PHE A 110 1.39 12.03 5.15
C PHE A 110 2.85 12.12 5.58
N LEU A 111 3.06 12.18 6.88
CA LEU A 111 4.37 12.10 7.50
C LEU A 111 4.21 11.35 8.82
N TYR A 112 5.08 10.38 9.06
CA TYR A 112 5.17 9.72 10.36
C TYR A 112 6.61 9.35 10.71
N THR A 113 6.86 9.35 12.02
CA THR A 113 8.18 9.01 12.56
C THR A 113 8.33 7.51 12.73
N ASN A 114 9.56 7.03 12.49
CA ASN A 114 10.05 5.72 12.87
C ASN A 114 11.17 5.93 13.90
N LYS A 115 11.83 4.86 14.37
CA LYS A 115 12.92 4.95 15.36
C LYS A 115 14.09 5.80 14.87
N ASP A 116 14.49 5.64 13.61
CA ASP A 116 15.70 6.22 13.00
C ASP A 116 15.43 6.79 11.59
N SER A 117 14.19 7.04 11.27
CA SER A 117 13.77 7.58 9.98
C SER A 117 12.42 8.28 10.07
N ILE A 118 12.08 9.00 9.01
CA ILE A 118 10.76 9.58 8.76
C ILE A 118 10.23 8.97 7.47
N SER A 119 8.99 8.54 7.48
CA SER A 119 8.24 8.22 6.27
C SER A 119 7.44 9.44 5.84
N LEU A 120 7.74 9.97 4.67
CA LEU A 120 7.07 11.13 4.06
C LEU A 120 6.50 10.70 2.71
N GLY A 121 5.26 11.03 2.45
CA GLY A 121 4.66 10.69 1.18
C GLY A 121 3.37 11.46 0.89
N LEU A 122 2.81 11.14 -0.25
CA LEU A 122 1.49 11.63 -0.64
C LEU A 122 0.70 10.55 -1.38
N VAL A 123 -0.60 10.73 -1.41
CA VAL A 123 -1.56 9.88 -2.12
C VAL A 123 -2.39 10.75 -3.03
N CYS A 124 -2.63 10.31 -4.26
CA CYS A 124 -3.53 10.98 -5.22
C CYS A 124 -4.48 9.97 -5.84
N GLY A 125 -5.76 10.34 -5.94
CA GLY A 125 -6.77 9.54 -6.65
C GLY A 125 -6.35 9.28 -8.10
N LEU A 126 -6.38 8.02 -8.51
CA LEU A 126 -5.89 7.61 -9.83
C LEU A 126 -6.74 8.20 -10.96
N GLY A 127 -8.06 8.37 -10.74
CA GLY A 127 -8.97 9.00 -11.70
C GLY A 127 -8.65 10.47 -11.96
N ASP A 128 -8.07 11.16 -10.99
CA ASP A 128 -7.78 12.60 -11.07
C ASP A 128 -6.40 12.91 -11.67
N ILE A 129 -5.45 11.98 -11.56
CA ILE A 129 -4.06 12.18 -12.01
C ILE A 129 -3.99 12.51 -13.50
N ALA A 130 -4.89 11.97 -14.34
CA ALA A 130 -4.95 12.27 -15.76
C ALA A 130 -5.16 13.78 -16.06
N HIS A 131 -5.71 14.53 -15.10
CA HIS A 131 -5.99 15.96 -15.19
C HIS A 131 -5.02 16.82 -14.36
N ALA A 132 -4.05 16.20 -13.72
CA ALA A 132 -3.07 16.87 -12.86
C ALA A 132 -2.14 17.78 -13.69
N GLN A 133 -1.81 18.95 -13.13
CA GLN A 133 -0.82 19.86 -13.72
C GLN A 133 0.63 19.39 -13.50
N LYS A 134 0.84 18.59 -12.46
CA LYS A 134 2.14 18.08 -12.04
C LYS A 134 2.13 16.56 -11.97
N SER A 135 3.27 15.94 -12.20
CA SER A 135 3.43 14.51 -11.93
C SER A 135 3.49 14.24 -10.43
N VAL A 136 3.09 13.04 -10.02
CA VAL A 136 3.10 12.65 -8.59
C VAL A 136 4.49 12.78 -7.95
N PRO A 137 5.60 12.38 -8.61
CA PRO A 137 6.95 12.66 -8.08
C PRO A 137 7.23 14.16 -7.89
N GLN A 138 6.75 15.03 -8.79
CA GLN A 138 6.94 16.46 -8.67
C GLN A 138 6.15 17.06 -7.51
N MET A 139 4.92 16.56 -7.28
CA MET A 139 4.14 16.94 -6.09
C MET A 139 4.87 16.56 -4.80
N LEU A 140 5.52 15.39 -4.75
CA LEU A 140 6.31 14.97 -3.59
C LEU A 140 7.52 15.89 -3.37
N GLU A 141 8.24 16.29 -4.43
CA GLU A 141 9.33 17.23 -4.31
C GLU A 141 8.86 18.63 -3.81
N ASP A 142 7.73 19.11 -4.33
CA ASP A 142 7.14 20.37 -3.86
C ASP A 142 6.72 20.27 -2.39
N PHE A 143 6.14 19.15 -1.98
CA PHE A 143 5.76 18.90 -0.60
C PHE A 143 6.97 18.88 0.35
N LYS A 144 8.08 18.28 -0.06
CA LYS A 144 9.37 18.31 0.68
C LYS A 144 9.91 19.71 0.87
N GLN A 145 9.68 20.61 -0.11
CA GLN A 145 10.13 22.02 -0.04
C GLN A 145 9.20 22.91 0.78
N HIS A 146 8.03 22.43 1.17
CA HIS A 146 7.09 23.21 1.97
C HIS A 146 7.76 23.69 3.27
N PRO A 147 7.60 24.99 3.67
CA PRO A 147 8.28 25.56 4.85
C PRO A 147 8.05 24.81 6.16
N ALA A 148 6.90 24.16 6.32
CA ALA A 148 6.60 23.33 7.50
C ALA A 148 7.25 21.94 7.44
N ILE A 149 7.59 21.42 6.27
CA ILE A 149 8.12 20.05 6.10
C ILE A 149 9.64 20.06 6.00
N ARG A 150 10.18 20.98 5.21
CA ARG A 150 11.63 21.07 4.96
C ARG A 150 12.49 21.03 6.23
N PRO A 151 12.18 21.76 7.31
CA PRO A 151 12.97 21.68 8.54
C PRO A 151 12.97 20.30 9.20
N LEU A 152 11.85 19.57 9.08
CA LEU A 152 11.67 18.26 9.70
C LEU A 152 12.53 17.18 9.05
N ILE A 153 12.81 17.29 7.75
CA ILE A 153 13.57 16.30 6.98
C ILE A 153 15.00 16.77 6.65
N SER A 154 15.35 18.01 7.00
CA SER A 154 16.64 18.61 6.65
C SER A 154 17.83 17.79 7.17
N GLY A 155 18.84 17.56 6.32
CA GLY A 155 20.02 16.78 6.64
C GLY A 155 19.80 15.26 6.70
N GLY A 156 18.56 14.80 6.44
CA GLY A 156 18.26 13.38 6.34
C GLY A 156 18.79 12.75 5.06
N LYS A 157 19.03 11.45 5.10
CA LYS A 157 19.46 10.63 3.96
C LYS A 157 18.27 9.84 3.39
N LEU A 158 18.04 9.94 2.09
CA LEU A 158 17.07 9.06 1.44
C LEU A 158 17.52 7.60 1.56
N LEU A 159 16.70 6.77 2.20
CA LEU A 159 16.93 5.34 2.39
C LEU A 159 16.14 4.49 1.40
N GLU A 160 14.89 4.89 1.14
CA GLU A 160 13.96 4.16 0.28
C GLU A 160 13.04 5.14 -0.44
N TYR A 161 12.71 4.84 -1.69
CA TYR A 161 11.60 5.40 -2.43
C TYR A 161 10.70 4.27 -2.91
N SER A 162 9.41 4.39 -2.69
CA SER A 162 8.43 3.41 -3.16
C SER A 162 7.17 4.09 -3.69
N ALA A 163 6.53 3.42 -4.65
CA ALA A 163 5.25 3.85 -5.21
C ALA A 163 4.33 2.64 -5.34
N HIS A 164 3.12 2.76 -4.83
CA HIS A 164 2.12 1.70 -4.84
C HIS A 164 0.74 2.25 -5.18
N MET A 165 -0.08 1.44 -5.84
CA MET A 165 -1.51 1.67 -5.85
C MET A 165 -2.12 1.20 -4.54
N VAL A 166 -3.19 1.88 -4.12
CA VAL A 166 -3.99 1.52 -2.95
C VAL A 166 -5.48 1.53 -3.31
N PRO A 167 -6.30 0.63 -2.74
CA PRO A 167 -7.74 0.66 -2.94
C PRO A 167 -8.37 1.80 -2.16
N GLU A 168 -9.34 2.51 -2.74
CA GLU A 168 -10.06 3.62 -2.11
C GLU A 168 -11.59 3.50 -2.19
N GLY A 169 -12.12 2.57 -2.98
CA GLY A 169 -13.55 2.49 -3.27
C GLY A 169 -14.44 1.99 -2.11
N GLY A 170 -13.84 1.56 -1.00
CA GLY A 170 -14.59 1.07 0.16
C GLY A 170 -15.40 -0.18 -0.18
N LEU A 171 -16.54 -0.37 0.49
CA LEU A 171 -17.38 -1.56 0.35
C LEU A 171 -17.87 -1.81 -1.08
N ALA A 172 -18.03 -0.76 -1.88
CA ALA A 172 -18.52 -0.87 -3.26
C ALA A 172 -17.55 -1.63 -4.20
N MET A 173 -16.25 -1.69 -3.85
CA MET A 173 -15.27 -2.40 -4.66
C MET A 173 -14.94 -3.82 -4.16
N VAL A 174 -15.49 -4.23 -3.02
CA VAL A 174 -15.22 -5.56 -2.47
C VAL A 174 -15.78 -6.63 -3.42
N PRO A 175 -14.92 -7.52 -3.95
CA PRO A 175 -15.33 -8.52 -4.93
C PRO A 175 -15.93 -9.76 -4.25
N GLN A 176 -16.15 -10.83 -5.01
CA GLN A 176 -16.41 -12.14 -4.46
C GLN A 176 -15.18 -12.64 -3.70
N LEU A 177 -15.28 -12.77 -2.36
CA LEU A 177 -14.13 -13.04 -1.49
C LEU A 177 -13.73 -14.52 -1.45
N VAL A 178 -14.67 -15.44 -1.69
CA VAL A 178 -14.47 -16.87 -1.50
C VAL A 178 -15.02 -17.64 -2.71
N ASN A 179 -14.28 -18.66 -3.14
CA ASN A 179 -14.72 -19.66 -4.08
C ASN A 179 -14.15 -21.03 -3.66
N GLU A 180 -14.47 -22.11 -4.39
CA GLU A 180 -13.98 -23.46 -4.06
C GLU A 180 -12.44 -23.50 -4.04
N GLY A 181 -11.88 -23.76 -2.86
CA GLY A 181 -10.44 -23.88 -2.62
C GLY A 181 -9.64 -22.56 -2.65
N VAL A 182 -10.29 -21.39 -2.68
CA VAL A 182 -9.60 -20.11 -2.72
C VAL A 182 -10.34 -19.01 -1.97
N MET A 183 -9.59 -18.08 -1.36
CA MET A 183 -10.10 -16.84 -0.80
C MET A 183 -9.15 -15.68 -1.11
N ILE A 184 -9.71 -14.44 -1.15
CA ILE A 184 -8.96 -13.19 -1.40
C ILE A 184 -9.00 -12.35 -0.13
N VAL A 185 -7.87 -11.72 0.23
CA VAL A 185 -7.73 -10.93 1.45
C VAL A 185 -6.96 -9.62 1.20
N GLY A 186 -7.04 -8.69 2.15
CA GLY A 186 -6.28 -7.43 2.12
C GLY A 186 -6.59 -6.56 0.91
N ASP A 187 -5.59 -5.89 0.37
CA ASP A 187 -5.72 -5.00 -0.80
C ASP A 187 -6.15 -5.76 -2.07
N ALA A 188 -5.82 -7.04 -2.18
CA ALA A 188 -6.27 -7.89 -3.28
C ALA A 188 -7.81 -8.05 -3.28
N ALA A 189 -8.43 -8.00 -2.10
CA ALA A 189 -9.87 -7.99 -1.91
C ALA A 189 -10.47 -6.56 -1.95
N GLY A 190 -9.66 -5.54 -2.19
CA GLY A 190 -10.11 -4.15 -2.12
C GLY A 190 -10.50 -3.70 -0.72
N PHE A 191 -9.97 -4.35 0.32
CA PHE A 191 -10.32 -4.03 1.69
C PHE A 191 -9.77 -2.66 2.09
N CYS A 192 -10.64 -1.66 2.07
CA CYS A 192 -10.36 -0.34 2.58
C CYS A 192 -11.60 0.25 3.26
N LEU A 193 -11.36 1.04 4.30
CA LEU A 193 -12.38 1.86 4.95
C LEU A 193 -12.24 3.29 4.43
N ASN A 194 -13.17 3.71 3.58
CA ASN A 194 -13.23 5.08 3.10
C ASN A 194 -14.18 5.89 3.99
N LEU A 195 -13.63 6.86 4.72
CA LEU A 195 -14.35 7.76 5.62
C LEU A 195 -14.61 9.14 4.99
N GLY A 196 -14.35 9.32 3.69
CA GLY A 196 -14.52 10.56 2.95
C GLY A 196 -13.33 11.51 3.09
N PHE A 197 -12.75 11.66 4.27
CA PHE A 197 -11.58 12.51 4.54
C PHE A 197 -10.29 11.70 4.75
N THR A 198 -10.39 10.41 4.90
CA THR A 198 -9.24 9.48 4.99
C THR A 198 -9.66 8.09 4.54
N VAL A 199 -8.70 7.35 4.01
CA VAL A 199 -8.84 5.94 3.65
C VAL A 199 -7.87 5.12 4.50
N ARG A 200 -8.34 4.01 5.04
CA ARG A 200 -7.53 3.08 5.82
C ARG A 200 -7.68 1.68 5.26
N GLY A 201 -6.57 0.99 5.09
CA GLY A 201 -6.61 -0.45 4.85
C GLY A 201 -7.34 -1.16 5.99
N MET A 202 -8.20 -2.11 5.64
CA MET A 202 -8.82 -3.02 6.61
C MET A 202 -7.90 -4.25 6.75
N ILE A 203 -7.60 -4.58 7.97
CA ILE A 203 -6.80 -5.76 8.33
C ILE A 203 -7.73 -6.93 8.57
#